data_c307944915eb4dfab90322598b4f2f41
#
_entry.id   c307944915eb4dfab90322598b4f2f41
#
_cell.length_a   1.000
_cell.length_b   1.000
_cell.length_c   1.000
_cell.angle_alpha   90.00
_cell.angle_beta   90.00
_cell.angle_gamma   90.00
#
_symmetry.space_group_name_H-M   'P 1'
#
loop_
_entity.id
_entity.type
_entity.pdbx_description
1 polymer ?
#
loop_
_entity_poly.entity_id
_entity_poly.type
_entity_poly.pdbx_seq_one_letter_code
_entity_poly.pdbx_strand_id
1 'polypeptide(L)'
;MTKTVNLDWNNLGFDYIKTDLRFISYYRDGQWDEGALIEDNVLKVDEAATALHYGQQCFEGLKAYRCKDGSINLFRVDQNAARMARSCRRLLMPEFPEERFVEAVKKVVKANEQWLPPYGTGGSLYIRPFMIGVGNNVAVRPATEYIFSIFVMPVGAYFKGGLTPTNFIVSEYDRAAHVGTGAAKVGGNYAASLLPGKEAKERHFSDCIYLDPLTHTKIEEVGAANFFGITKDNQFITPYSPSILPSITKYSLLWLAEHRLRMTVKEADVYVDQLDIFAEAGACGTAAVISPVGGIQNGDDFHVFYSETEVGPVTRRLYDELVGIQYGDVEAPEGWIQKVL
;
A
#
# COMPACT_ATOMS: atom_id res chain seq x y z
N MET A 1 29.21 13.11 -12.90
CA MET A 1 28.86 12.02 -13.84
C MET A 1 27.74 11.22 -13.19
N THR A 2 26.56 11.17 -13.79
CA THR A 2 25.46 10.35 -13.31
C THR A 2 25.84 8.88 -13.45
N LYS A 3 25.83 8.15 -12.36
CA LYS A 3 26.14 6.72 -12.31
C LYS A 3 25.10 5.97 -13.12
N THR A 4 25.50 5.27 -14.17
CA THR A 4 24.56 4.47 -14.97
C THR A 4 24.22 3.19 -14.20
N VAL A 5 22.97 2.98 -13.90
CA VAL A 5 22.44 1.77 -13.26
C VAL A 5 22.22 0.72 -14.36
N ASN A 6 22.89 -0.42 -14.25
CA ASN A 6 22.75 -1.52 -15.18
C ASN A 6 21.77 -2.57 -14.61
N LEU A 7 20.47 -2.40 -14.87
CA LEU A 7 19.41 -3.31 -14.47
C LEU A 7 18.57 -3.72 -15.69
N ASP A 8 18.10 -4.95 -15.70
CA ASP A 8 17.05 -5.37 -16.62
C ASP A 8 15.70 -4.86 -16.14
N TRP A 9 15.33 -3.64 -16.59
CA TRP A 9 14.10 -2.94 -16.20
C TRP A 9 12.81 -3.72 -16.51
N ASN A 10 12.83 -4.60 -17.48
CA ASN A 10 11.66 -5.39 -17.88
C ASN A 10 11.50 -6.65 -17.02
N ASN A 11 12.52 -7.03 -16.26
CA ASN A 11 12.50 -8.24 -15.45
C ASN A 11 12.64 -7.97 -13.95
N LEU A 12 12.38 -6.75 -13.50
CA LEU A 12 12.35 -6.42 -12.08
C LEU A 12 11.19 -7.17 -11.37
N GLY A 13 11.47 -7.61 -10.13
CA GLY A 13 10.48 -8.08 -9.17
C GLY A 13 10.18 -7.03 -8.10
N PHE A 14 9.87 -7.51 -6.91
CA PHE A 14 9.67 -6.71 -5.70
C PHE A 14 10.75 -7.00 -4.63
N ASP A 15 11.86 -7.64 -5.02
CA ASP A 15 12.96 -7.92 -4.12
C ASP A 15 13.74 -6.64 -3.78
N TYR A 16 14.33 -6.63 -2.57
CA TYR A 16 15.09 -5.47 -2.11
C TYR A 16 16.34 -5.25 -2.97
N ILE A 17 16.41 -4.09 -3.58
CA ILE A 17 17.60 -3.59 -4.30
C ILE A 17 18.09 -2.33 -3.58
N LYS A 18 19.32 -2.37 -3.05
CA LYS A 18 19.93 -1.21 -2.40
C LYS A 18 20.19 -0.11 -3.43
N THR A 19 19.66 1.08 -3.17
CA THR A 19 19.93 2.31 -3.91
C THR A 19 21.05 3.12 -3.24
N ASP A 20 21.41 4.26 -3.82
CA ASP A 20 22.60 5.01 -3.35
C ASP A 20 22.36 5.71 -2.01
N LEU A 21 21.21 6.35 -1.83
CA LEU A 21 20.95 7.20 -0.66
C LEU A 21 19.58 6.90 -0.04
N ARG A 22 19.52 7.00 1.28
CA ARG A 22 18.26 7.04 2.05
C ARG A 22 18.19 8.31 2.89
N PHE A 23 16.98 8.73 3.25
CA PHE A 23 16.79 9.79 4.24
C PHE A 23 16.69 9.19 5.64
N ILE A 24 17.27 9.85 6.64
CA ILE A 24 17.13 9.50 8.05
C ILE A 24 17.01 10.76 8.90
N SER A 25 16.15 10.72 9.90
CA SER A 25 15.97 11.75 10.93
C SER A 25 15.75 11.08 12.28
N TYR A 26 16.24 11.70 13.34
CA TYR A 26 16.15 11.20 14.70
C TYR A 26 15.29 12.12 15.55
N TYR A 27 14.42 11.51 16.39
CA TYR A 27 13.69 12.20 17.43
C TYR A 27 14.38 11.96 18.77
N ARG A 28 14.86 13.04 19.38
CA ARG A 28 15.52 13.03 20.67
C ARG A 28 15.20 14.32 21.40
N ASP A 29 15.16 14.27 22.74
CA ASP A 29 14.89 15.43 23.59
C ASP A 29 13.63 16.20 23.17
N GLY A 30 12.57 15.47 22.74
CA GLY A 30 11.29 16.05 22.39
C GLY A 30 11.19 16.68 21.00
N GLN A 31 12.20 16.52 20.13
CA GLN A 31 12.23 17.17 18.81
C GLN A 31 12.89 16.30 17.72
N TRP A 32 12.48 16.52 16.49
CA TRP A 32 13.12 15.98 15.30
C TRP A 32 14.34 16.82 14.90
N ASP A 33 15.46 16.17 14.58
CA ASP A 33 16.57 16.82 13.89
C ASP A 33 16.23 17.19 12.44
N GLU A 34 17.15 17.89 11.74
CA GLU A 34 16.95 18.29 10.33
C GLU A 34 16.82 17.10 9.38
N GLY A 35 17.39 15.94 9.74
CA GLY A 35 17.53 14.78 8.89
C GLY A 35 18.57 14.95 7.79
N ALA A 36 19.03 13.83 7.24
CA ALA A 36 20.08 13.80 6.24
C ALA A 36 19.86 12.68 5.21
N LEU A 37 20.43 12.86 4.02
CA LEU A 37 20.64 11.76 3.06
C LEU A 37 21.96 11.07 3.40
N ILE A 38 21.92 9.73 3.52
CA ILE A 38 23.09 8.92 3.87
C ILE A 38 23.15 7.66 2.98
N GLU A 39 24.35 7.13 2.79
CA GLU A 39 24.61 5.92 1.98
C GLU A 39 24.41 4.62 2.76
N ASP A 40 24.61 4.66 4.09
CA ASP A 40 24.49 3.49 4.94
C ASP A 40 23.02 2.99 5.01
N ASN A 41 22.81 1.70 4.80
CA ASN A 41 21.49 1.05 4.86
C ASN A 41 21.28 0.20 6.13
N VAL A 42 22.20 0.24 7.08
CA VAL A 42 22.10 -0.47 8.36
C VAL A 42 21.64 0.49 9.45
N LEU A 43 20.68 0.08 10.24
CA LEU A 43 20.25 0.77 11.45
C LEU A 43 20.92 0.12 12.67
N LYS A 44 21.52 0.95 13.51
CA LYS A 44 21.97 0.51 14.84
C LYS A 44 20.82 0.75 15.82
N VAL A 45 20.30 -0.32 16.37
CA VAL A 45 19.15 -0.31 17.29
C VAL A 45 19.59 -1.02 18.57
N ASP A 46 19.23 -0.44 19.72
CA ASP A 46 19.47 -1.04 21.01
C ASP A 46 18.66 -2.34 21.18
N GLU A 47 19.22 -3.33 21.87
CA GLU A 47 18.54 -4.62 22.10
C GLU A 47 17.23 -4.47 22.89
N ALA A 48 17.08 -3.41 23.68
CA ALA A 48 15.88 -3.10 24.46
C ALA A 48 14.90 -2.16 23.73
N ALA A 49 15.06 -1.95 22.43
CA ALA A 49 14.19 -1.06 21.65
C ALA A 49 12.74 -1.56 21.61
N THR A 50 11.79 -0.64 21.79
CA THR A 50 10.34 -0.95 21.77
C THR A 50 9.87 -1.54 20.43
N ALA A 51 10.54 -1.18 19.33
CA ALA A 51 10.27 -1.77 18.02
C ALA A 51 10.50 -3.28 17.98
N LEU A 52 11.53 -3.78 18.69
CA LEU A 52 11.90 -5.20 18.71
C LEU A 52 10.98 -6.05 19.60
N HIS A 53 10.52 -5.49 20.72
CA HIS A 53 9.77 -6.26 21.73
C HIS A 53 8.26 -6.02 21.65
N TYR A 54 7.82 -4.82 21.30
CA TYR A 54 6.41 -4.41 21.36
C TYR A 54 5.88 -3.97 20.01
N GLY A 55 6.67 -4.11 18.92
CA GLY A 55 6.26 -3.74 17.58
C GLY A 55 5.90 -2.25 17.45
N GLN A 56 6.49 -1.36 18.29
CA GLN A 56 6.23 0.07 18.20
C GLN A 56 6.91 0.65 16.96
N GLN A 57 6.26 0.46 15.82
CA GLN A 57 6.71 0.89 14.50
C GLN A 57 5.52 1.06 13.55
N CYS A 58 5.65 1.97 12.61
CA CYS A 58 4.72 2.14 11.50
C CYS A 58 5.48 2.42 10.20
N PHE A 59 4.80 2.25 9.08
CA PHE A 59 5.43 2.44 7.78
C PHE A 59 4.44 2.95 6.74
N GLU A 60 4.97 3.42 5.63
CA GLU A 60 4.22 3.80 4.45
C GLU A 60 4.74 3.10 3.20
N GLY A 61 3.94 3.15 2.15
CA GLY A 61 4.31 2.65 0.84
C GLY A 61 3.67 3.53 -0.22
N LEU A 62 4.51 4.14 -1.06
CA LEU A 62 4.10 4.93 -2.21
C LEU A 62 5.11 4.72 -3.34
N LYS A 63 4.84 5.31 -4.50
CA LYS A 63 5.66 5.13 -5.70
C LYS A 63 5.94 6.47 -6.38
N ALA A 64 7.12 6.56 -7.00
CA ALA A 64 7.42 7.60 -7.97
C ALA A 64 7.40 7.00 -9.38
N TYR A 65 6.88 7.77 -10.33
CA TYR A 65 6.66 7.33 -11.69
C TYR A 65 7.38 8.26 -12.68
N ARG A 66 8.14 7.68 -13.64
CA ARG A 66 8.73 8.42 -14.75
C ARG A 66 7.66 8.68 -15.80
N CYS A 67 7.41 9.94 -16.11
CA CYS A 67 6.50 10.32 -17.18
C CYS A 67 7.19 10.28 -18.54
N LYS A 68 6.39 10.33 -19.60
CA LYS A 68 6.88 10.33 -20.99
C LYS A 68 7.78 11.53 -21.33
N ASP A 69 7.53 12.68 -20.72
CA ASP A 69 8.33 13.90 -20.85
C ASP A 69 9.61 13.90 -20.00
N GLY A 70 9.87 12.81 -19.25
CA GLY A 70 11.01 12.66 -18.34
C GLY A 70 10.77 13.22 -16.93
N SER A 71 9.67 13.92 -16.67
CA SER A 71 9.32 14.39 -15.33
C SER A 71 9.00 13.23 -14.39
N ILE A 72 8.99 13.48 -13.08
CA ILE A 72 8.76 12.46 -12.06
C ILE A 72 7.54 12.85 -11.22
N ASN A 73 6.54 11.98 -11.23
CA ASN A 73 5.32 12.11 -10.47
C ASN A 73 5.38 11.37 -9.13
N LEU A 74 4.90 12.02 -8.07
CA LEU A 74 4.46 11.40 -6.82
C LEU A 74 2.94 11.46 -6.77
N PHE A 75 2.32 10.31 -6.54
CA PHE A 75 0.86 10.21 -6.48
C PHE A 75 0.37 10.32 -5.04
N ARG A 76 -0.38 11.40 -4.71
CA ARG A 76 -1.05 11.66 -3.43
C ARG A 76 -0.12 11.48 -2.20
N VAL A 77 1.10 11.92 -2.29
CA VAL A 77 2.14 11.79 -1.24
C VAL A 77 1.74 12.48 0.07
N ASP A 78 0.96 13.55 0.00
CA ASP A 78 0.33 14.24 1.14
C ASP A 78 -0.58 13.29 1.94
N GLN A 79 -1.34 12.43 1.27
CA GLN A 79 -2.21 11.46 1.93
C GLN A 79 -1.40 10.35 2.64
N ASN A 80 -0.22 9.99 2.13
CA ASN A 80 0.70 9.10 2.83
C ASN A 80 1.27 9.77 4.08
N ALA A 81 1.65 11.05 4.00
CA ALA A 81 2.11 11.82 5.16
C ALA A 81 1.05 11.86 6.26
N ALA A 82 -0.19 12.25 5.92
CA ALA A 82 -1.31 12.30 6.84
C ALA A 82 -1.66 10.93 7.43
N ARG A 83 -1.58 9.84 6.64
CA ARG A 83 -1.84 8.48 7.15
C ARG A 83 -0.74 8.00 8.08
N MET A 84 0.52 8.32 7.81
CA MET A 84 1.62 8.03 8.73
C MET A 84 1.43 8.76 10.06
N ALA A 85 1.05 10.02 10.05
CA ALA A 85 0.74 10.78 11.26
C ALA A 85 -0.38 10.12 12.08
N ARG A 86 -1.47 9.63 11.42
CA ARG A 86 -2.52 8.86 12.10
C ARG A 86 -2.01 7.56 12.72
N SER A 87 -1.13 6.83 12.01
CA SER A 87 -0.52 5.59 12.53
C SER A 87 0.38 5.88 13.74
N CYS A 88 1.16 6.96 13.70
CA CYS A 88 1.99 7.41 14.82
C CYS A 88 1.13 7.72 16.05
N ARG A 89 0.06 8.52 15.89
CA ARG A 89 -0.87 8.83 17.00
C ARG A 89 -1.44 7.58 17.64
N ARG A 90 -1.84 6.58 16.83
CA ARG A 90 -2.40 5.31 17.34
C ARG A 90 -1.42 4.53 18.22
N LEU A 91 -0.11 4.63 17.94
CA LEU A 91 0.95 3.94 18.67
C LEU A 91 1.68 4.84 19.70
N LEU A 92 1.17 6.05 19.99
CA LEU A 92 1.81 7.04 20.85
C LEU A 92 3.26 7.35 20.43
N MET A 93 3.48 7.45 19.12
CA MET A 93 4.75 7.86 18.51
C MET A 93 4.68 9.35 18.13
N PRO A 94 5.78 10.12 18.16
CA PRO A 94 5.80 11.49 17.69
C PRO A 94 5.48 11.54 16.18
N GLU A 95 4.64 12.47 15.78
CA GLU A 95 4.36 12.69 14.37
C GLU A 95 5.59 13.32 13.70
N PHE A 96 5.97 12.79 12.52
CA PHE A 96 6.90 13.49 11.64
C PHE A 96 6.08 14.53 10.86
N PRO A 97 6.50 15.82 10.82
CA PRO A 97 5.70 16.88 10.19
C PRO A 97 5.37 16.55 8.72
N GLU A 98 4.11 16.68 8.31
CA GLU A 98 3.63 16.24 6.99
C GLU A 98 4.37 16.94 5.84
N GLU A 99 4.63 18.24 5.96
CA GLU A 99 5.39 19.00 4.96
C GLU A 99 6.82 18.49 4.84
N ARG A 100 7.47 18.22 5.97
CA ARG A 100 8.82 17.65 5.99
C ARG A 100 8.87 16.22 5.45
N PHE A 101 7.79 15.44 5.65
CA PHE A 101 7.66 14.12 5.04
C PHE A 101 7.67 14.22 3.51
N VAL A 102 6.85 15.11 2.93
CA VAL A 102 6.77 15.33 1.49
C VAL A 102 8.11 15.78 0.93
N GLU A 103 8.77 16.74 1.59
CA GLU A 103 10.10 17.22 1.19
C GLU A 103 11.17 16.12 1.28
N ALA A 104 11.15 15.31 2.33
CA ALA A 104 12.09 14.18 2.47
C ALA A 104 11.88 13.13 1.37
N VAL A 105 10.61 12.83 1.01
CA VAL A 105 10.29 11.95 -0.12
C VAL A 105 10.86 12.52 -1.43
N LYS A 106 10.61 13.80 -1.73
CA LYS A 106 11.16 14.45 -2.92
C LYS A 106 12.69 14.41 -2.95
N LYS A 107 13.35 14.71 -1.82
CA LYS A 107 14.81 14.69 -1.71
C LYS A 107 15.38 13.30 -1.99
N VAL A 108 14.81 12.24 -1.40
CA VAL A 108 15.32 10.88 -1.59
C VAL A 108 15.07 10.36 -3.00
N VAL A 109 13.92 10.67 -3.61
CA VAL A 109 13.62 10.30 -5.00
C VAL A 109 14.58 11.01 -5.95
N LYS A 110 14.78 12.31 -5.80
CA LYS A 110 15.73 13.09 -6.61
C LYS A 110 17.15 12.56 -6.50
N ALA A 111 17.59 12.22 -5.30
CA ALA A 111 18.94 11.71 -5.04
C ALA A 111 19.19 10.29 -5.63
N ASN A 112 18.11 9.56 -5.94
CA ASN A 112 18.15 8.22 -6.52
C ASN A 112 17.47 8.17 -7.90
N GLU A 113 17.40 9.27 -8.62
CA GLU A 113 16.69 9.37 -9.90
C GLU A 113 17.15 8.33 -10.93
N GLN A 114 18.41 7.96 -10.95
CA GLN A 114 19.01 6.94 -11.84
C GLN A 114 18.46 5.52 -11.60
N TRP A 115 17.84 5.29 -10.43
CA TRP A 115 17.19 4.02 -10.06
C TRP A 115 15.71 3.97 -10.46
N LEU A 116 15.16 5.06 -10.98
CA LEU A 116 13.76 5.11 -11.42
C LEU A 116 13.61 4.44 -12.79
N PRO A 117 12.81 3.35 -12.91
CA PRO A 117 12.58 2.67 -14.17
C PRO A 117 12.13 3.63 -15.28
N PRO A 118 12.60 3.43 -16.54
CA PRO A 118 12.19 4.24 -17.68
C PRO A 118 10.68 4.17 -17.93
N TYR A 119 10.11 5.26 -18.49
CA TYR A 119 8.73 5.25 -18.95
C TYR A 119 8.49 4.12 -19.97
N GLY A 120 7.33 3.48 -19.91
CA GLY A 120 6.93 2.39 -20.80
C GLY A 120 7.35 0.98 -20.34
N THR A 121 8.17 0.84 -19.27
CA THR A 121 8.52 -0.47 -18.69
C THR A 121 7.46 -1.00 -17.72
N GLY A 122 6.48 -0.17 -17.33
CA GLY A 122 5.52 -0.47 -16.25
C GLY A 122 6.15 -0.50 -14.86
N GLY A 123 7.46 -0.28 -14.75
CA GLY A 123 8.19 -0.20 -13.48
C GLY A 123 8.08 1.18 -12.82
N SER A 124 8.36 1.24 -11.53
CA SER A 124 8.31 2.46 -10.72
C SER A 124 9.38 2.44 -9.64
N LEU A 125 9.64 3.56 -9.00
CA LEU A 125 10.49 3.60 -7.81
C LEU A 125 9.58 3.48 -6.58
N TYR A 126 9.67 2.35 -5.89
CA TYR A 126 8.96 2.13 -4.64
C TYR A 126 9.64 2.88 -3.51
N ILE A 127 8.85 3.57 -2.71
CA ILE A 127 9.30 4.43 -1.62
C ILE A 127 8.76 3.84 -0.32
N ARG A 128 9.66 3.57 0.66
CA ARG A 128 9.33 3.01 1.96
C ARG A 128 9.71 3.96 3.09
N PRO A 129 8.84 4.90 3.47
CA PRO A 129 8.94 5.59 4.75
C PRO A 129 8.61 4.63 5.89
N PHE A 130 9.35 4.72 7.00
CA PHE A 130 9.03 3.99 8.22
C PHE A 130 9.54 4.72 9.45
N MET A 131 8.91 4.44 10.58
CA MET A 131 9.30 4.98 11.88
C MET A 131 9.34 3.86 12.90
N ILE A 132 10.37 3.85 13.75
CA ILE A 132 10.59 2.87 14.80
C ILE A 132 10.92 3.54 16.13
N GLY A 133 10.39 3.00 17.22
CA GLY A 133 10.81 3.35 18.58
C GLY A 133 12.13 2.66 18.92
N VAL A 134 13.11 3.47 19.35
CA VAL A 134 14.45 3.02 19.69
C VAL A 134 14.80 3.42 21.13
N GLY A 135 16.05 3.16 21.54
CA GLY A 135 16.50 3.45 22.90
C GLY A 135 16.23 2.32 23.89
N ASN A 136 16.57 2.53 25.15
CA ASN A 136 16.57 1.50 26.20
C ASN A 136 15.23 1.46 26.92
N ASN A 137 14.35 0.52 26.60
CA ASN A 137 13.07 0.40 27.26
C ASN A 137 12.51 -1.04 27.26
N VAL A 138 12.51 -1.70 28.40
CA VAL A 138 11.91 -3.03 28.57
C VAL A 138 10.46 -2.96 29.09
N ALA A 139 10.05 -1.83 29.65
CA ALA A 139 8.68 -1.65 30.11
C ALA A 139 7.71 -1.39 28.93
N VAL A 140 6.44 -1.85 29.06
CA VAL A 140 5.39 -1.57 28.08
C VAL A 140 4.95 -0.09 28.19
N ARG A 141 5.70 0.78 27.57
CA ARG A 141 5.49 2.22 27.48
C ARG A 141 6.08 2.74 26.17
N PRO A 142 5.65 3.91 25.67
CA PRO A 142 6.25 4.51 24.47
C PRO A 142 7.77 4.70 24.62
N ALA A 143 8.50 4.57 23.54
CA ALA A 143 9.91 4.95 23.47
C ALA A 143 10.08 6.46 23.72
N THR A 144 11.27 6.86 24.11
CA THR A 144 11.65 8.28 24.23
C THR A 144 12.43 8.79 23.03
N GLU A 145 12.96 7.85 22.23
CA GLU A 145 13.70 8.15 21.01
C GLU A 145 13.11 7.38 19.82
N TYR A 146 13.14 8.00 18.64
CA TYR A 146 12.62 7.39 17.42
C TYR A 146 13.53 7.66 16.22
N ILE A 147 13.49 6.76 15.25
CA ILE A 147 14.11 6.94 13.95
C ILE A 147 13.00 6.99 12.90
N PHE A 148 12.99 8.06 12.09
CA PHE A 148 12.24 8.13 10.85
C PHE A 148 13.21 7.95 9.68
N SER A 149 12.90 7.03 8.75
CA SER A 149 13.76 6.80 7.59
C SER A 149 12.93 6.54 6.34
N ILE A 150 13.49 6.92 5.18
CA ILE A 150 12.89 6.65 3.88
C ILE A 150 13.98 6.03 3.00
N PHE A 151 13.74 4.81 2.51
CA PHE A 151 14.53 4.25 1.43
C PHE A 151 13.67 4.05 0.18
N VAL A 152 14.32 3.92 -0.96
CA VAL A 152 13.68 3.67 -2.25
C VAL A 152 14.32 2.47 -2.92
N MET A 153 13.56 1.81 -3.79
CA MET A 153 14.06 0.71 -4.62
C MET A 153 13.29 0.63 -5.94
N PRO A 154 13.92 0.28 -7.06
CA PRO A 154 13.23 0.04 -8.30
C PRO A 154 12.38 -1.24 -8.19
N VAL A 155 11.15 -1.19 -8.70
CA VAL A 155 10.25 -2.33 -8.79
C VAL A 155 9.67 -2.43 -10.19
N GLY A 156 9.45 -3.66 -10.65
CA GLY A 156 8.83 -3.93 -11.94
C GLY A 156 7.31 -3.76 -11.93
N ALA A 157 6.70 -4.01 -13.09
CA ALA A 157 5.27 -4.16 -13.19
C ALA A 157 4.80 -5.30 -12.28
N TYR A 158 3.72 -5.07 -11.53
CA TYR A 158 3.18 -6.09 -10.62
C TYR A 158 2.70 -7.34 -11.40
N PHE A 159 2.05 -7.13 -12.53
CA PHE A 159 1.63 -8.20 -13.43
C PHE A 159 2.56 -8.26 -14.64
N LYS A 160 3.50 -9.22 -14.67
CA LYS A 160 4.49 -9.36 -15.76
C LYS A 160 3.86 -9.74 -17.10
N GLY A 161 2.65 -10.26 -17.15
CA GLY A 161 1.92 -10.65 -18.37
C GLY A 161 0.72 -9.75 -18.70
N GLY A 162 0.61 -8.62 -18.04
CA GLY A 162 -0.58 -7.77 -18.06
C GLY A 162 -1.55 -8.11 -16.93
N LEU A 163 -2.57 -7.27 -16.77
CA LEU A 163 -3.56 -7.40 -15.70
C LEU A 163 -4.36 -8.71 -15.88
N THR A 164 -4.28 -9.61 -14.90
CA THR A 164 -4.96 -10.92 -14.90
C THR A 164 -5.70 -11.13 -13.59
N PRO A 165 -6.89 -11.77 -13.61
CA PRO A 165 -7.60 -12.12 -12.39
C PRO A 165 -6.82 -13.14 -11.56
N THR A 166 -7.03 -13.07 -10.24
CA THR A 166 -6.46 -14.02 -9.28
C THR A 166 -7.52 -14.48 -8.30
N ASN A 167 -7.36 -15.70 -7.74
CA ASN A 167 -8.31 -16.30 -6.83
C ASN A 167 -7.83 -16.17 -5.38
N PHE A 168 -8.78 -16.03 -4.47
CA PHE A 168 -8.56 -15.85 -3.04
C PHE A 168 -9.36 -16.84 -2.22
N ILE A 169 -8.94 -17.05 -0.96
CA ILE A 169 -9.63 -17.92 -0.04
C ILE A 169 -9.97 -17.18 1.25
N VAL A 170 -11.14 -17.43 1.81
CA VAL A 170 -11.53 -16.87 3.11
C VAL A 170 -10.64 -17.46 4.19
N SER A 171 -10.06 -16.59 5.01
CA SER A 171 -9.21 -16.98 6.14
C SER A 171 -10.04 -17.29 7.38
N GLU A 172 -9.61 -18.28 8.16
CA GLU A 172 -10.12 -18.54 9.51
C GLU A 172 -9.50 -17.62 10.57
N TYR A 173 -8.43 -16.88 10.20
CA TYR A 173 -7.74 -15.97 11.10
C TYR A 173 -8.22 -14.54 10.93
N ASP A 174 -8.28 -13.79 12.02
CA ASP A 174 -8.48 -12.35 12.00
C ASP A 174 -7.22 -11.62 11.53
N ARG A 175 -7.38 -10.58 10.70
CA ARG A 175 -6.29 -9.69 10.34
C ARG A 175 -5.92 -8.74 11.47
N ALA A 176 -6.92 -8.24 12.18
CA ALA A 176 -6.80 -7.30 13.29
C ALA A 176 -8.04 -7.35 14.18
N ALA A 177 -7.90 -7.01 15.46
CA ALA A 177 -9.04 -6.84 16.35
C ALA A 177 -9.95 -5.69 15.87
N HIS A 178 -11.25 -5.78 16.17
CA HIS A 178 -12.28 -4.84 15.71
C HIS A 178 -11.93 -3.35 15.96
N VAL A 179 -11.48 -3.02 17.17
CA VAL A 179 -11.00 -1.67 17.52
C VAL A 179 -9.52 -1.74 17.94
N GLY A 180 -8.74 -2.48 17.17
CA GLY A 180 -7.32 -2.69 17.38
C GLY A 180 -6.44 -1.68 16.62
N THR A 181 -5.47 -2.22 15.91
CA THR A 181 -4.52 -1.46 15.08
C THR A 181 -4.80 -1.58 13.58
N GLY A 182 -5.92 -2.21 13.18
CA GLY A 182 -6.23 -2.49 11.77
C GLY A 182 -6.19 -1.25 10.87
N ALA A 183 -6.74 -0.12 11.33
CA ALA A 183 -6.73 1.14 10.58
C ALA A 183 -5.38 1.88 10.60
N ALA A 184 -4.40 1.42 11.36
CA ALA A 184 -3.05 1.97 11.38
C ALA A 184 -2.10 1.09 10.54
N LYS A 185 -1.16 1.71 9.83
CA LYS A 185 -0.21 0.97 8.98
C LYS A 185 1.00 0.52 9.80
N VAL A 186 0.81 -0.53 10.61
CA VAL A 186 1.76 -1.04 11.60
C VAL A 186 2.14 -2.49 11.31
N GLY A 187 3.40 -2.87 11.57
CA GLY A 187 3.93 -4.18 11.23
C GLY A 187 3.23 -5.36 11.89
N GLY A 188 2.66 -5.17 13.08
CA GLY A 188 1.91 -6.22 13.76
C GLY A 188 0.76 -6.79 12.93
N ASN A 189 0.02 -5.94 12.20
CA ASN A 189 -1.05 -6.39 11.31
C ASN A 189 -0.52 -7.27 10.17
N TYR A 190 0.70 -6.98 9.68
CA TYR A 190 1.34 -7.75 8.60
C TYR A 190 2.00 -9.03 9.11
N ALA A 191 2.57 -9.01 10.31
CA ALA A 191 3.09 -10.22 10.94
C ALA A 191 1.99 -11.27 11.16
N ALA A 192 0.79 -10.84 11.58
CA ALA A 192 -0.37 -11.72 11.74
C ALA A 192 -0.82 -12.36 10.41
N SER A 193 -0.58 -11.71 9.25
CA SER A 193 -0.97 -12.21 7.94
C SER A 193 0.00 -13.21 7.31
N LEU A 194 1.17 -13.47 7.92
CA LEU A 194 2.19 -14.36 7.33
C LEU A 194 1.72 -15.81 7.24
N LEU A 195 1.12 -16.35 8.31
CA LEU A 195 0.63 -17.73 8.34
C LEU A 195 -0.54 -17.93 7.36
N PRO A 196 -1.65 -17.17 7.45
CA PRO A 196 -2.77 -17.35 6.54
C PRO A 196 -2.38 -17.11 5.06
N GLY A 197 -1.51 -16.16 4.78
CA GLY A 197 -1.01 -15.96 3.41
C GLY A 197 -0.17 -17.12 2.88
N LYS A 198 0.60 -17.81 3.74
CA LYS A 198 1.31 -19.04 3.39
C LYS A 198 0.33 -20.18 3.09
N GLU A 199 -0.64 -20.41 3.98
CA GLU A 199 -1.67 -21.47 3.83
C GLU A 199 -2.50 -21.26 2.55
N ALA A 200 -2.88 -20.02 2.23
CA ALA A 200 -3.55 -19.69 0.98
C ALA A 200 -2.72 -20.11 -0.26
N LYS A 201 -1.41 -19.80 -0.27
CA LYS A 201 -0.50 -20.14 -1.37
C LYS A 201 -0.29 -21.65 -1.49
N GLU A 202 -0.21 -22.39 -0.39
CA GLU A 202 -0.11 -23.86 -0.39
C GLU A 202 -1.37 -24.52 -0.99
N ARG A 203 -2.51 -23.83 -0.93
CA ARG A 203 -3.78 -24.22 -1.55
C ARG A 203 -4.00 -23.61 -2.95
N HIS A 204 -2.95 -23.02 -3.55
CA HIS A 204 -2.96 -22.42 -4.89
C HIS A 204 -3.82 -21.15 -5.02
N PHE A 205 -4.09 -20.42 -3.93
CA PHE A 205 -4.70 -19.10 -3.95
C PHE A 205 -3.63 -18.01 -3.87
N SER A 206 -3.95 -16.82 -4.37
CA SER A 206 -3.02 -15.67 -4.36
C SER A 206 -2.78 -15.12 -2.96
N ASP A 207 -3.84 -15.02 -2.16
CA ASP A 207 -3.83 -14.58 -0.77
C ASP A 207 -5.21 -14.88 -0.12
N CYS A 208 -5.46 -14.37 1.08
CA CYS A 208 -6.70 -14.58 1.80
C CYS A 208 -7.65 -13.37 1.76
N ILE A 209 -8.94 -13.66 1.93
CA ILE A 209 -9.98 -12.70 2.30
C ILE A 209 -10.09 -12.72 3.82
N TYR A 210 -9.97 -11.56 4.46
CA TYR A 210 -10.21 -11.42 5.89
C TYR A 210 -11.62 -10.92 6.16
N LEU A 211 -12.30 -11.58 7.10
CA LEU A 211 -13.64 -11.20 7.54
C LEU A 211 -13.56 -10.32 8.79
N ASP A 212 -14.67 -9.66 9.11
CA ASP A 212 -14.81 -8.87 10.33
C ASP A 212 -14.64 -9.75 11.59
N PRO A 213 -13.84 -9.31 12.58
CA PRO A 213 -13.51 -10.13 13.75
C PRO A 213 -14.66 -10.28 14.78
N LEU A 214 -15.82 -9.65 14.54
CA LEU A 214 -16.97 -9.78 15.44
C LEU A 214 -17.94 -10.86 15.03
N THR A 215 -18.23 -10.96 13.73
CA THR A 215 -19.27 -11.87 13.23
C THR A 215 -18.76 -12.88 12.22
N HIS A 216 -17.57 -12.66 11.64
CA HIS A 216 -16.98 -13.43 10.55
C HIS A 216 -17.94 -13.60 9.35
N THR A 217 -18.72 -12.56 9.06
CA THR A 217 -19.69 -12.58 7.96
C THR A 217 -19.42 -11.52 6.89
N LYS A 218 -18.61 -10.49 7.22
CA LYS A 218 -18.38 -9.35 6.34
C LYS A 218 -16.94 -9.33 5.88
N ILE A 219 -16.74 -9.10 4.59
CA ILE A 219 -15.39 -8.90 4.03
C ILE A 219 -14.83 -7.56 4.54
N GLU A 220 -13.58 -7.57 5.03
CA GLU A 220 -12.83 -6.37 5.37
C GLU A 220 -11.71 -6.09 4.39
N GLU A 221 -10.76 -7.02 4.24
CA GLU A 221 -9.58 -6.82 3.38
C GLU A 221 -9.19 -8.09 2.61
N VAL A 222 -8.40 -7.91 1.57
CA VAL A 222 -7.86 -8.98 0.71
C VAL A 222 -6.35 -8.97 0.85
N GLY A 223 -5.79 -9.90 1.62
CA GLY A 223 -4.36 -9.88 1.95
C GLY A 223 -3.93 -8.54 2.56
N ALA A 224 -3.06 -7.82 1.87
CA ALA A 224 -2.59 -6.49 2.25
C ALA A 224 -3.27 -5.34 1.44
N ALA A 225 -4.43 -5.60 0.85
CA ALA A 225 -5.17 -4.70 -0.04
C ALA A 225 -6.64 -4.55 0.41
N ASN A 226 -7.30 -3.49 -0.02
CA ASN A 226 -8.74 -3.30 0.23
C ASN A 226 -9.59 -3.99 -0.85
N PHE A 227 -10.71 -4.55 -0.45
CA PHE A 227 -11.72 -5.12 -1.35
C PHE A 227 -12.60 -4.04 -1.99
N PHE A 228 -13.03 -4.25 -3.22
CA PHE A 228 -14.17 -3.58 -3.84
C PHE A 228 -14.93 -4.54 -4.76
N GLY A 229 -16.22 -4.28 -4.95
CA GLY A 229 -17.06 -4.97 -5.92
C GLY A 229 -17.85 -4.01 -6.80
N ILE A 230 -18.06 -4.40 -8.04
CA ILE A 230 -18.94 -3.71 -9.00
C ILE A 230 -20.22 -4.53 -9.10
N THR A 231 -21.34 -3.95 -8.71
CA THR A 231 -22.63 -4.66 -8.75
C THR A 231 -23.18 -4.79 -10.17
N LYS A 232 -24.15 -5.71 -10.35
CA LYS A 232 -24.83 -5.93 -11.64
C LYS A 232 -25.60 -4.69 -12.13
N ASP A 233 -25.98 -3.80 -11.23
CA ASP A 233 -26.62 -2.49 -11.53
C ASP A 233 -25.61 -1.34 -11.55
N ASN A 234 -24.32 -1.63 -11.77
CA ASN A 234 -23.22 -0.67 -11.97
C ASN A 234 -22.96 0.28 -10.79
N GLN A 235 -23.01 -0.23 -9.55
CA GLN A 235 -22.53 0.48 -8.37
C GLN A 235 -21.13 0.00 -7.97
N PHE A 236 -20.30 0.91 -7.48
CA PHE A 236 -19.02 0.56 -6.85
C PHE A 236 -19.23 0.48 -5.33
N ILE A 237 -19.02 -0.68 -4.75
CA ILE A 237 -19.17 -0.92 -3.30
C ILE A 237 -17.85 -1.40 -2.72
N THR A 238 -17.45 -0.82 -1.59
CA THR A 238 -16.25 -1.24 -0.82
C THR A 238 -16.60 -1.35 0.66
N PRO A 239 -15.99 -2.29 1.40
CA PRO A 239 -16.24 -2.46 2.82
C PRO A 239 -15.87 -1.22 3.63
N TYR A 240 -16.63 -1.01 4.72
CA TYR A 240 -16.38 -0.02 5.75
C TYR A 240 -16.31 -0.68 7.12
N SER A 241 -15.22 -0.47 7.86
CA SER A 241 -15.03 -0.95 9.22
C SER A 241 -13.92 -0.14 9.91
N PRO A 242 -13.96 0.02 11.26
CA PRO A 242 -12.89 0.68 12.00
C PRO A 242 -11.56 -0.08 12.00
N SER A 243 -11.56 -1.35 11.60
CA SER A 243 -10.35 -2.20 11.45
C SER A 243 -9.73 -2.16 10.07
N ILE A 244 -10.40 -1.62 9.05
CA ILE A 244 -9.87 -1.52 7.69
C ILE A 244 -8.87 -0.37 7.58
N LEU A 245 -7.71 -0.64 6.93
CA LEU A 245 -6.76 0.42 6.61
C LEU A 245 -7.35 1.40 5.60
N PRO A 246 -7.38 2.73 5.88
CA PRO A 246 -7.84 3.74 4.93
C PRO A 246 -6.88 3.83 3.73
N SER A 247 -7.20 3.11 2.65
CA SER A 247 -6.35 3.02 1.46
C SER A 247 -6.48 4.26 0.58
N ILE A 248 -5.33 4.85 0.24
CA ILE A 248 -5.26 5.98 -0.70
C ILE A 248 -5.75 5.54 -2.09
N THR A 249 -5.40 4.32 -2.50
CA THR A 249 -5.88 3.74 -3.77
C THR A 249 -7.39 3.56 -3.76
N LYS A 250 -7.98 2.99 -2.69
CA LYS A 250 -9.43 2.83 -2.54
C LYS A 250 -10.16 4.16 -2.73
N TYR A 251 -9.76 5.20 -2.00
CA TYR A 251 -10.39 6.52 -2.11
C TYR A 251 -10.19 7.18 -3.47
N SER A 252 -9.09 6.88 -4.15
CA SER A 252 -8.89 7.32 -5.53
C SER A 252 -9.82 6.60 -6.50
N LEU A 253 -10.01 5.29 -6.33
CA LEU A 253 -10.95 4.50 -7.15
C LEU A 253 -12.41 4.91 -6.91
N LEU A 254 -12.82 5.18 -5.66
CA LEU A 254 -14.14 5.73 -5.36
C LEU A 254 -14.38 7.04 -6.12
N TRP A 255 -13.42 7.96 -6.07
CA TRP A 255 -13.51 9.22 -6.79
C TRP A 255 -13.60 9.02 -8.32
N LEU A 256 -12.75 8.15 -8.89
CA LEU A 256 -12.76 7.86 -10.32
C LEU A 256 -14.08 7.20 -10.77
N ALA A 257 -14.58 6.23 -10.00
CA ALA A 257 -15.84 5.58 -10.26
C ALA A 257 -16.99 6.61 -10.32
N GLU A 258 -17.06 7.51 -9.35
CA GLU A 258 -18.10 8.52 -9.27
C GLU A 258 -17.98 9.58 -10.37
N HIS A 259 -16.80 10.20 -10.51
CA HIS A 259 -16.61 11.41 -11.32
C HIS A 259 -16.30 11.11 -12.79
N ARG A 260 -15.55 10.03 -13.08
CA ARG A 260 -15.14 9.65 -14.45
C ARG A 260 -16.06 8.60 -15.08
N LEU A 261 -16.51 7.62 -14.27
CA LEU A 261 -17.35 6.53 -14.76
C LEU A 261 -18.85 6.76 -14.51
N ARG A 262 -19.22 7.80 -13.76
CA ARG A 262 -20.60 8.15 -13.42
C ARG A 262 -21.35 7.03 -12.69
N MET A 263 -20.64 6.30 -11.85
CA MET A 263 -21.18 5.23 -11.02
C MET A 263 -21.70 5.78 -9.70
N THR A 264 -22.66 5.08 -9.09
CA THR A 264 -22.97 5.26 -7.67
C THR A 264 -21.90 4.57 -6.85
N VAL A 265 -21.34 5.25 -5.85
CA VAL A 265 -20.30 4.71 -4.98
C VAL A 265 -20.79 4.59 -3.55
N LYS A 266 -20.43 3.50 -2.86
CA LYS A 266 -20.82 3.25 -1.47
C LYS A 266 -19.68 2.63 -0.67
N GLU A 267 -19.50 3.09 0.55
CA GLU A 267 -18.82 2.34 1.61
C GLU A 267 -19.91 1.68 2.47
N ALA A 268 -19.93 0.34 2.50
CA ALA A 268 -21.01 -0.42 3.13
C ALA A 268 -20.54 -1.81 3.59
N ASP A 269 -21.34 -2.52 4.35
CA ASP A 269 -21.11 -3.93 4.66
C ASP A 269 -21.15 -4.77 3.38
N VAL A 270 -20.16 -5.66 3.22
CA VAL A 270 -20.09 -6.64 2.13
C VAL A 270 -20.10 -8.03 2.75
N TYR A 271 -21.21 -8.72 2.63
CA TYR A 271 -21.38 -10.05 3.22
C TYR A 271 -20.79 -11.13 2.32
N VAL A 272 -20.02 -12.04 2.92
CA VAL A 272 -19.34 -13.12 2.19
C VAL A 272 -20.29 -14.15 1.60
N ASP A 273 -21.49 -14.24 2.12
CA ASP A 273 -22.60 -15.09 1.62
C ASP A 273 -23.50 -14.40 0.59
N GLN A 274 -23.23 -13.14 0.23
CA GLN A 274 -24.04 -12.34 -0.70
C GLN A 274 -23.21 -11.81 -1.89
N LEU A 275 -22.19 -12.57 -2.33
CA LEU A 275 -21.30 -12.15 -3.42
C LEU A 275 -21.97 -12.12 -4.78
N ASP A 276 -23.12 -12.79 -4.95
CA ASP A 276 -23.90 -12.83 -6.20
C ASP A 276 -24.39 -11.46 -6.69
N ILE A 277 -24.41 -10.44 -5.84
CA ILE A 277 -24.77 -9.08 -6.25
C ILE A 277 -23.71 -8.44 -7.15
N PHE A 278 -22.47 -8.93 -7.10
CA PHE A 278 -21.35 -8.37 -7.84
C PHE A 278 -21.17 -9.02 -9.21
N ALA A 279 -20.97 -8.20 -10.24
CA ALA A 279 -20.56 -8.63 -11.58
C ALA A 279 -19.03 -8.71 -11.69
N GLU A 280 -18.31 -7.83 -10.97
CA GLU A 280 -16.85 -7.79 -10.93
C GLU A 280 -16.38 -7.54 -9.50
N ALA A 281 -15.19 -8.00 -9.16
CA ALA A 281 -14.54 -7.67 -7.89
C ALA A 281 -13.04 -7.41 -8.08
N GLY A 282 -12.47 -6.68 -7.14
CA GLY A 282 -11.03 -6.36 -7.15
C GLY A 282 -10.48 -6.09 -5.75
N ALA A 283 -9.18 -6.31 -5.61
CA ALA A 283 -8.38 -5.84 -4.50
C ALA A 283 -7.54 -4.64 -4.94
N CYS A 284 -7.43 -3.61 -4.11
CA CYS A 284 -6.71 -2.39 -4.49
C CYS A 284 -5.70 -1.93 -3.43
N GLY A 285 -4.54 -1.47 -3.90
CA GLY A 285 -3.45 -0.99 -3.06
C GLY A 285 -2.28 -0.46 -3.87
N THR A 286 -1.29 0.13 -3.21
CA THR A 286 -0.14 0.77 -3.87
C THR A 286 0.68 -0.21 -4.72
N ALA A 287 0.82 -1.46 -4.30
CA ALA A 287 1.70 -2.42 -4.99
C ALA A 287 1.16 -2.79 -6.39
N ALA A 288 -0.08 -3.27 -6.45
CA ALA A 288 -0.71 -3.77 -7.67
C ALA A 288 -1.60 -2.74 -8.38
N VAL A 289 -1.91 -1.62 -7.74
CA VAL A 289 -2.98 -0.66 -8.11
C VAL A 289 -4.34 -1.34 -7.98
N ILE A 290 -4.69 -2.25 -8.88
CA ILE A 290 -5.82 -3.17 -8.78
C ILE A 290 -5.34 -4.59 -9.08
N SER A 291 -5.73 -5.55 -8.26
CA SER A 291 -5.71 -6.99 -8.55
C SER A 291 -7.15 -7.42 -8.81
N PRO A 292 -7.53 -7.75 -10.05
CA PRO A 292 -8.87 -8.27 -10.31
C PRO A 292 -9.09 -9.59 -9.57
N VAL A 293 -10.24 -9.75 -8.95
CA VAL A 293 -10.63 -10.99 -8.26
C VAL A 293 -11.41 -11.87 -9.23
N GLY A 294 -10.85 -13.04 -9.60
CA GLY A 294 -11.51 -14.03 -10.41
C GLY A 294 -12.55 -14.80 -9.61
N GLY A 295 -12.14 -15.31 -8.45
CA GLY A 295 -13.02 -16.03 -7.54
C GLY A 295 -12.60 -15.99 -6.08
N ILE A 296 -13.54 -16.30 -5.20
CA ILE A 296 -13.34 -16.43 -3.76
C ILE A 296 -13.83 -17.80 -3.29
N GLN A 297 -12.95 -18.56 -2.62
CA GLN A 297 -13.28 -19.80 -1.93
C GLN A 297 -13.74 -19.49 -0.50
N ASN A 298 -14.95 -19.91 -0.13
CA ASN A 298 -15.47 -19.83 1.23
C ASN A 298 -15.94 -21.21 1.68
N GLY A 299 -15.18 -21.89 2.54
CA GLY A 299 -15.42 -23.28 2.86
C GLY A 299 -15.35 -24.16 1.61
N ASP A 300 -16.44 -24.86 1.28
CA ASP A 300 -16.56 -25.69 0.07
C ASP A 300 -17.11 -24.93 -1.14
N ASP A 301 -17.62 -23.70 -0.94
CA ASP A 301 -18.23 -22.89 -2.00
C ASP A 301 -17.19 -22.01 -2.69
N PHE A 302 -17.13 -22.08 -4.03
CA PHE A 302 -16.28 -21.23 -4.84
C PHE A 302 -17.14 -20.29 -5.68
N HIS A 303 -17.06 -19.00 -5.38
CA HIS A 303 -17.78 -17.95 -6.10
C HIS A 303 -16.90 -17.32 -7.16
N VAL A 304 -17.33 -17.39 -8.43
CA VAL A 304 -16.66 -16.72 -9.57
C VAL A 304 -17.41 -15.43 -9.89
N PHE A 305 -16.66 -14.32 -10.04
CA PHE A 305 -17.20 -13.03 -10.44
C PHE A 305 -17.35 -12.93 -11.96
N TYR A 306 -16.63 -12.01 -12.62
CA TYR A 306 -16.71 -11.86 -14.08
C TYR A 306 -16.12 -13.05 -14.83
N SER A 307 -14.87 -13.39 -14.50
CA SER A 307 -14.15 -14.52 -15.09
C SER A 307 -12.88 -14.82 -14.29
N GLU A 308 -12.43 -16.08 -14.30
CA GLU A 308 -11.14 -16.49 -13.74
C GLU A 308 -9.95 -16.14 -14.65
N THR A 309 -10.20 -15.82 -15.92
CA THR A 309 -9.15 -15.59 -16.94
C THR A 309 -9.22 -14.21 -17.59
N GLU A 310 -10.36 -13.56 -17.57
CA GLU A 310 -10.59 -12.25 -18.19
C GLU A 310 -10.92 -11.18 -17.15
N VAL A 311 -10.36 -9.99 -17.35
CA VAL A 311 -10.61 -8.84 -16.47
C VAL A 311 -11.93 -8.19 -16.83
N GLY A 312 -12.77 -7.95 -15.83
CA GLY A 312 -14.02 -7.21 -16.00
C GLY A 312 -13.80 -5.81 -16.57
N PRO A 313 -14.71 -5.35 -17.46
CA PRO A 313 -14.52 -4.11 -18.22
C PRO A 313 -14.44 -2.86 -17.33
N VAL A 314 -15.20 -2.80 -16.23
CA VAL A 314 -15.17 -1.66 -15.30
C VAL A 314 -13.86 -1.66 -14.51
N THR A 315 -13.45 -2.81 -14.00
CA THR A 315 -12.17 -2.99 -13.30
C THR A 315 -10.98 -2.62 -14.20
N ARG A 316 -10.99 -3.03 -15.47
CA ARG A 316 -9.99 -2.65 -16.48
C ARG A 316 -9.94 -1.15 -16.65
N ARG A 317 -11.09 -0.50 -16.86
CA ARG A 317 -11.17 0.94 -17.07
C ARG A 317 -10.67 1.74 -15.86
N LEU A 318 -11.03 1.32 -14.63
CA LEU A 318 -10.52 1.94 -13.40
C LEU A 318 -9.01 1.81 -13.26
N TYR A 319 -8.46 0.64 -13.62
CA TYR A 319 -7.02 0.40 -13.62
C TYR A 319 -6.30 1.32 -14.62
N ASP A 320 -6.77 1.36 -15.85
CA ASP A 320 -6.14 2.15 -16.93
C ASP A 320 -6.19 3.66 -16.61
N GLU A 321 -7.30 4.18 -16.10
CA GLU A 321 -7.44 5.55 -15.64
C GLU A 321 -6.43 5.89 -14.52
N LEU A 322 -6.37 5.06 -13.48
CA LEU A 322 -5.51 5.35 -12.34
C LEU A 322 -4.02 5.23 -12.70
N VAL A 323 -3.64 4.22 -13.47
CA VAL A 323 -2.26 4.06 -13.96
C VAL A 323 -1.90 5.21 -14.91
N GLY A 324 -2.79 5.59 -15.82
CA GLY A 324 -2.59 6.73 -16.72
C GLY A 324 -2.35 8.04 -15.95
N ILE A 325 -3.09 8.29 -14.87
CA ILE A 325 -2.86 9.44 -13.98
C ILE A 325 -1.47 9.37 -13.33
N GLN A 326 -1.07 8.22 -12.81
CA GLN A 326 0.21 8.03 -12.14
C GLN A 326 1.40 8.29 -13.07
N TYR A 327 1.34 7.83 -14.31
CA TYR A 327 2.39 8.04 -15.31
C TYR A 327 2.25 9.37 -16.08
N GLY A 328 1.19 10.14 -15.86
CA GLY A 328 0.94 11.42 -16.50
C GLY A 328 0.39 11.31 -17.92
N ASP A 329 -0.15 10.16 -18.33
CA ASP A 329 -0.80 9.91 -19.60
C ASP A 329 -2.27 10.38 -19.59
N VAL A 330 -2.86 10.47 -18.41
CA VAL A 330 -4.22 10.96 -18.15
C VAL A 330 -4.14 12.14 -17.20
N GLU A 331 -4.96 13.17 -17.45
CA GLU A 331 -5.06 14.35 -16.60
C GLU A 331 -5.52 13.98 -15.19
N ALA A 332 -4.72 14.38 -14.19
CA ALA A 332 -5.01 14.10 -12.80
C ALA A 332 -6.01 15.10 -12.21
N PRO A 333 -6.87 14.69 -11.28
CA PRO A 333 -7.58 15.62 -10.41
C PRO A 333 -6.61 16.53 -9.66
N GLU A 334 -7.06 17.74 -9.35
CA GLU A 334 -6.26 18.73 -8.63
C GLU A 334 -5.68 18.15 -7.32
N GLY A 335 -4.41 18.42 -7.06
CA GLY A 335 -3.69 17.99 -5.86
C GLY A 335 -3.24 16.51 -5.84
N TRP A 336 -3.63 15.67 -6.83
CA TRP A 336 -3.24 14.26 -6.80
C TRP A 336 -1.80 14.01 -7.21
N ILE A 337 -1.24 14.85 -8.03
CA ILE A 337 0.14 14.73 -8.50
C ILE A 337 1.01 15.84 -7.93
N GLN A 338 2.12 15.44 -7.33
CA GLN A 338 3.20 16.36 -6.99
C GLN A 338 4.45 16.00 -7.80
N LYS A 339 5.01 16.99 -8.49
CA LYS A 339 6.25 16.82 -9.24
C LYS A 339 7.47 16.82 -8.31
N VAL A 340 8.44 15.96 -8.62
CA VAL A 340 9.75 15.93 -7.94
C VAL A 340 10.73 16.85 -8.67
N LEU A 341 10.66 16.87 -10.00
CA LEU A 341 11.46 17.67 -10.94
C LEU A 341 10.55 18.32 -11.93
#